data_7e35ff6393c1aeb37c5efcf35921b251
#
_entry.id   7e35ff6393c1aeb37c5efcf35921b251
#
_cell.length_a   1.000
_cell.length_b   1.000
_cell.length_c   1.000
_cell.angle_alpha   90.00
_cell.angle_beta   90.00
_cell.angle_gamma   90.00
#
_symmetry.space_group_name_H-M   'P 1'
#
loop_
_entity.id
_entity.type
_entity.pdbx_description
1 polymer ?
#
loop_
_entity_poly.entity_id
_entity_poly.type
_entity_poly.pdbx_seq_one_letter_code
_entity_poly.pdbx_strand_id
1 'polypeptide(L)'
;MVIHTMYKRKIKHYNHIFDDTVRLYRGAVDYLISVCMDHWTEVAAIPKELERKTYVESMIHKTKDNPVVPYDFDDRFYKFPSYLRRSAIATAIGKVSSYKSSLAAWESSDTKNRGLTPGLPKAGFSFPCMYRKVMYEQTGDYTAQIKVWIHNTWDWLAVSIRKSDVDYALHHCQYRKECAPVLMKRGKQ
;
A
#
# COMPACT_ATOMS: atom_id res chain seq x y z
N MET A 1 19.99 -13.87 -9.78
CA MET A 1 18.53 -13.70 -9.97
C MET A 1 17.85 -13.87 -8.61
N VAL A 2 17.05 -12.89 -8.16
CA VAL A 2 16.30 -12.99 -6.90
C VAL A 2 14.90 -13.50 -7.24
N ILE A 3 14.50 -14.63 -6.66
CA ILE A 3 13.16 -15.20 -6.86
C ILE A 3 12.29 -14.82 -5.66
N HIS A 4 11.19 -14.13 -5.94
CA HIS A 4 10.19 -13.81 -4.92
C HIS A 4 9.09 -14.88 -4.92
N THR A 5 8.89 -15.53 -3.77
CA THR A 5 7.81 -16.48 -3.56
C THR A 5 6.82 -15.90 -2.56
N MET A 6 5.54 -15.96 -2.88
CA MET A 6 4.47 -15.50 -1.99
C MET A 6 3.78 -16.69 -1.35
N TYR A 7 3.63 -16.67 -0.03
CA TYR A 7 2.82 -17.62 0.71
C TYR A 7 1.90 -16.89 1.68
N LYS A 8 0.86 -17.58 2.12
CA LYS A 8 -0.20 -17.00 2.94
C LYS A 8 -0.04 -17.45 4.39
N ARG A 9 -0.39 -16.58 5.30
CA ARG A 9 -0.61 -16.89 6.72
C ARG A 9 -2.02 -16.44 7.08
N LYS A 10 -2.96 -17.39 7.20
CA LYS A 10 -4.36 -17.07 7.50
C LYS A 10 -4.51 -16.68 8.97
N ILE A 11 -5.09 -15.50 9.23
CA ILE A 11 -5.60 -15.11 10.56
C ILE A 11 -6.82 -15.99 10.84
N LYS A 12 -6.85 -16.66 12.00
CA LYS A 12 -7.91 -17.64 12.35
C LYS A 12 -9.28 -16.99 12.50
N HIS A 13 -9.32 -15.83 13.15
CA HIS A 13 -10.58 -15.16 13.44
C HIS A 13 -10.67 -13.88 12.62
N TYR A 14 -11.69 -13.79 11.79
CA TYR A 14 -12.00 -12.59 11.05
C TYR A 14 -12.47 -11.48 12.01
N ASN A 15 -12.04 -10.25 11.73
CA ASN A 15 -12.52 -9.05 12.40
C ASN A 15 -12.74 -7.97 11.33
N HIS A 16 -13.90 -7.30 11.37
CA HIS A 16 -14.25 -6.21 10.43
C HIS A 16 -13.24 -5.04 10.47
N ILE A 17 -12.50 -4.87 11.56
CA ILE A 17 -11.42 -3.89 11.71
C ILE A 17 -10.37 -4.03 10.60
N PHE A 18 -10.14 -5.25 10.10
CA PHE A 18 -9.23 -5.46 8.97
C PHE A 18 -9.76 -4.84 7.68
N ASP A 19 -11.08 -4.95 7.44
CA ASP A 19 -11.72 -4.34 6.26
C ASP A 19 -11.69 -2.81 6.37
N ASP A 20 -11.91 -2.26 7.56
CA ASP A 20 -11.84 -0.82 7.83
C ASP A 20 -10.42 -0.29 7.62
N THR A 21 -9.42 -1.02 8.10
CA THR A 21 -8.00 -0.70 7.88
C THR A 21 -7.63 -0.71 6.38
N VAL A 22 -8.08 -1.71 5.64
CA VAL A 22 -7.84 -1.81 4.19
C VAL A 22 -8.60 -0.72 3.43
N ARG A 23 -9.84 -0.40 3.84
CA ARG A 23 -10.65 0.65 3.24
C ARG A 23 -10.01 2.03 3.43
N LEU A 24 -9.54 2.32 4.64
CA LEU A 24 -8.83 3.56 4.95
C LEU A 24 -7.55 3.68 4.12
N TYR A 25 -6.76 2.62 4.02
CA TYR A 25 -5.56 2.59 3.19
C TYR A 25 -5.88 2.85 1.71
N ARG A 26 -6.92 2.21 1.17
CA ARG A 26 -7.35 2.43 -0.22
C ARG A 26 -7.84 3.86 -0.45
N GLY A 27 -8.59 4.43 0.50
CA GLY A 27 -8.97 5.84 0.43
C GLY A 27 -7.76 6.77 0.37
N ALA A 28 -6.72 6.47 1.16
CA ALA A 28 -5.46 7.22 1.09
C ALA A 28 -4.74 7.05 -0.26
N VAL A 29 -4.72 5.84 -0.82
CA VAL A 29 -4.14 5.58 -2.16
C VAL A 29 -4.93 6.32 -3.24
N ASP A 30 -6.28 6.29 -3.22
CA ASP A 30 -7.10 7.00 -4.21
C ASP A 30 -6.87 8.52 -4.14
N TYR A 31 -6.79 9.08 -2.93
CA TYR A 31 -6.45 10.48 -2.74
C TYR A 31 -5.06 10.82 -3.31
N LEU A 32 -4.06 9.98 -3.05
CA LEU A 32 -2.70 10.18 -3.55
C LEU A 32 -2.60 9.97 -5.07
N ILE A 33 -3.45 9.13 -5.66
CA ILE A 33 -3.56 9.02 -7.12
C ILE A 33 -4.00 10.36 -7.72
N SER A 34 -4.98 11.06 -7.14
CA SER A 34 -5.38 12.38 -7.66
C SER A 34 -4.24 13.39 -7.55
N VAL A 35 -3.54 13.46 -6.40
CA VAL A 35 -2.36 14.32 -6.23
C VAL A 35 -1.28 14.02 -7.28
N CYS A 36 -0.96 12.74 -7.50
CA CYS A 36 0.02 12.34 -8.51
C CYS A 36 -0.45 12.63 -9.94
N MET A 37 -1.75 12.56 -10.24
CA MET A 37 -2.31 12.91 -11.56
C MET A 37 -2.18 14.40 -11.83
N ASP A 38 -2.48 15.25 -10.85
CA ASP A 38 -2.41 16.71 -10.95
C ASP A 38 -0.96 17.19 -11.18
N HIS A 39 0.03 16.48 -10.59
CA HIS A 39 1.46 16.84 -10.65
C HIS A 39 2.30 15.82 -11.42
N TRP A 40 1.69 15.10 -12.39
CA TRP A 40 2.42 14.00 -13.03
C TRP A 40 3.66 14.45 -13.80
N THR A 41 3.64 15.60 -14.41
CA THR A 41 4.78 16.13 -15.18
C THR A 41 6.01 16.29 -14.29
N GLU A 42 5.84 16.88 -13.11
CA GLU A 42 6.91 17.12 -12.15
C GLU A 42 7.37 15.80 -11.52
N VAL A 43 6.44 14.94 -11.11
CA VAL A 43 6.74 13.62 -10.52
C VAL A 43 7.51 12.75 -11.51
N ALA A 44 7.11 12.72 -12.78
CA ALA A 44 7.76 11.89 -13.80
C ALA A 44 9.17 12.40 -14.17
N ALA A 45 9.40 13.70 -14.08
CA ALA A 45 10.71 14.32 -14.37
C ALA A 45 11.79 13.94 -13.34
N ILE A 46 11.41 13.52 -12.13
CA ILE A 46 12.36 13.12 -11.08
C ILE A 46 12.87 11.69 -11.37
N PRO A 47 14.17 11.48 -11.59
CA PRO A 47 14.68 10.17 -12.01
C PRO A 47 14.67 9.12 -10.90
N LYS A 48 14.96 9.50 -9.65
CA LYS A 48 15.09 8.58 -8.53
C LYS A 48 13.77 8.35 -7.81
N GLU A 49 13.41 7.08 -7.62
CA GLU A 49 12.16 6.66 -6.96
C GLU A 49 12.00 7.27 -5.55
N LEU A 50 13.08 7.30 -4.77
CA LEU A 50 13.04 7.86 -3.42
C LEU A 50 12.71 9.36 -3.44
N GLU A 51 13.31 10.11 -4.37
CA GLU A 51 13.08 11.54 -4.52
C GLU A 51 11.65 11.83 -4.98
N ARG A 52 11.06 11.01 -5.88
CA ARG A 52 9.64 11.10 -6.25
C ARG A 52 8.73 10.98 -5.04
N LYS A 53 9.00 9.99 -4.18
CA LYS A 53 8.21 9.79 -2.95
C LYS A 53 8.33 10.98 -2.01
N THR A 54 9.53 11.51 -1.83
CA THR A 54 9.79 12.68 -0.99
C THR A 54 9.09 13.92 -1.56
N TYR A 55 9.10 14.10 -2.88
CA TYR A 55 8.40 15.21 -3.53
C TYR A 55 6.90 15.14 -3.30
N VAL A 56 6.26 13.98 -3.50
CA VAL A 56 4.84 13.82 -3.22
C VAL A 56 4.56 13.99 -1.71
N GLU A 57 5.42 13.45 -0.83
CA GLU A 57 5.26 13.59 0.62
C GLU A 57 5.32 15.05 1.05
N SER A 58 6.17 15.89 0.45
CA SER A 58 6.27 17.33 0.78
C SER A 58 5.03 18.15 0.41
N MET A 59 4.21 17.67 -0.54
CA MET A 59 2.96 18.33 -0.91
C MET A 59 1.78 18.02 0.03
N ILE A 60 1.87 16.94 0.81
CA ILE A 60 0.75 16.39 1.57
C ILE A 60 0.98 16.32 3.08
N HIS A 61 2.22 16.47 3.52
CA HIS A 61 2.60 16.30 4.93
C HIS A 61 3.26 17.56 5.51
N LYS A 62 2.61 18.07 6.55
CA LYS A 62 3.10 19.24 7.28
C LYS A 62 4.29 18.86 8.16
N THR A 63 5.36 19.63 8.09
CA THR A 63 6.55 19.51 8.95
C THR A 63 6.89 20.85 9.56
N LYS A 64 7.87 20.90 10.48
CA LYS A 64 8.36 22.17 11.02
C LYS A 64 8.91 23.09 9.93
N ASP A 65 9.61 22.52 8.95
CA ASP A 65 10.24 23.24 7.85
C ASP A 65 9.29 23.51 6.69
N ASN A 66 8.16 22.78 6.62
CA ASN A 66 7.12 22.94 5.60
C ASN A 66 5.73 22.92 6.28
N PRO A 67 5.33 23.99 6.97
CA PRO A 67 4.10 24.03 7.77
C PRO A 67 2.83 24.20 6.94
N VAL A 68 2.96 24.62 5.67
CA VAL A 68 1.84 24.82 4.75
C VAL A 68 2.02 23.90 3.54
N VAL A 69 1.04 23.07 3.29
CA VAL A 69 1.04 22.12 2.17
C VAL A 69 -0.22 22.34 1.33
N PRO A 70 -0.14 22.12 -0.01
CA PRO A 70 -1.29 22.33 -0.89
C PRO A 70 -2.41 21.31 -0.70
N TYR A 71 -2.14 20.16 -0.09
CA TYR A 71 -3.11 19.08 0.07
C TYR A 71 -3.31 18.71 1.54
N ASP A 72 -4.56 18.52 1.95
CA ASP A 72 -5.03 18.27 3.33
C ASP A 72 -4.98 16.79 3.77
N PHE A 73 -3.99 16.04 3.30
CA PHE A 73 -3.89 14.60 3.59
C PHE A 73 -3.87 14.29 5.08
N ASP A 74 -3.08 15.04 5.87
CA ASP A 74 -2.93 14.79 7.31
C ASP A 74 -4.24 15.07 8.09
N ASP A 75 -5.03 16.03 7.62
CA ASP A 75 -6.34 16.35 8.20
C ASP A 75 -7.38 15.29 7.83
N ARG A 76 -7.33 14.78 6.58
CA ARG A 76 -8.26 13.75 6.06
C ARG A 76 -7.95 12.36 6.57
N PHE A 77 -6.68 12.02 6.74
CA PHE A 77 -6.21 10.72 7.21
C PHE A 77 -5.45 10.88 8.53
N TYR A 78 -6.19 11.30 9.56
CA TYR A 78 -5.64 11.64 10.86
C TYR A 78 -4.76 10.53 11.45
N LYS A 79 -3.58 10.89 11.93
CA LYS A 79 -2.57 9.97 12.50
C LYS A 79 -2.15 8.83 11.57
N PHE A 80 -2.26 9.00 10.25
CA PHE A 80 -1.87 7.95 9.31
C PHE A 80 -0.37 7.60 9.45
N PRO A 81 0.00 6.32 9.69
CA PRO A 81 1.38 5.94 9.96
C PRO A 81 2.31 6.31 8.79
N SER A 82 3.47 6.89 9.10
CA SER A 82 4.44 7.36 8.09
C SER A 82 4.87 6.27 7.10
N TYR A 83 5.08 5.04 7.59
CA TYR A 83 5.42 3.90 6.73
C TYR A 83 4.29 3.53 5.75
N LEU A 84 3.04 3.57 6.22
CA LEU A 84 1.88 3.34 5.35
C LEU A 84 1.69 4.50 4.36
N ARG A 85 1.91 5.74 4.77
CA ARG A 85 1.86 6.90 3.89
C ARG A 85 2.87 6.75 2.75
N ARG A 86 4.11 6.41 3.05
CA ARG A 86 5.14 6.15 2.04
C ARG A 86 4.82 4.99 1.12
N SER A 87 4.23 3.91 1.66
CA SER A 87 3.73 2.79 0.86
C SER A 87 2.58 3.20 -0.05
N ALA A 88 1.65 4.00 0.45
CA ALA A 88 0.53 4.52 -0.33
C ALA A 88 0.99 5.46 -1.45
N ILE A 89 1.95 6.35 -1.18
CA ILE A 89 2.60 7.21 -2.18
C ILE A 89 3.25 6.36 -3.29
N ALA A 90 4.06 5.37 -2.91
CA ALA A 90 4.68 4.47 -3.89
C ALA A 90 3.66 3.74 -4.77
N THR A 91 2.56 3.27 -4.15
CA THR A 91 1.46 2.62 -4.85
C THR A 91 0.76 3.57 -5.82
N ALA A 92 0.48 4.80 -5.40
CA ALA A 92 -0.16 5.83 -6.23
C ALA A 92 0.71 6.20 -7.43
N ILE A 93 2.00 6.49 -7.21
CA ILE A 93 2.97 6.77 -8.29
C ILE A 93 3.00 5.62 -9.30
N GLY A 94 3.10 4.36 -8.83
CA GLY A 94 3.13 3.18 -9.70
C GLY A 94 1.87 3.03 -10.54
N LYS A 95 0.69 3.28 -9.96
CA LYS A 95 -0.59 3.21 -10.67
C LYS A 95 -0.74 4.31 -11.72
N VAL A 96 -0.35 5.55 -11.40
CA VAL A 96 -0.38 6.67 -12.35
C VAL A 96 0.63 6.45 -13.47
N SER A 97 1.84 5.98 -13.16
CA SER A 97 2.85 5.62 -14.16
C SER A 97 2.35 4.57 -15.14
N SER A 98 1.76 3.49 -14.63
CA SER A 98 1.17 2.43 -15.47
C SER A 98 0.04 2.96 -16.35
N TYR A 99 -0.84 3.78 -15.79
CA TYR A 99 -1.92 4.40 -16.54
C TYR A 99 -1.38 5.29 -17.67
N LYS A 100 -0.43 6.18 -17.37
CA LYS A 100 0.15 7.09 -18.38
C LYS A 100 0.87 6.32 -19.49
N SER A 101 1.60 5.25 -19.15
CA SER A 101 2.24 4.38 -20.14
C SER A 101 1.22 3.66 -21.02
N SER A 102 0.14 3.13 -20.41
CA SER A 102 -0.94 2.48 -21.16
C SER A 102 -1.69 3.47 -22.06
N LEU A 103 -1.91 4.69 -21.59
CA LEU A 103 -2.56 5.74 -22.36
C LEU A 103 -1.70 6.13 -23.58
N ALA A 104 -0.41 6.36 -23.38
CA ALA A 104 0.51 6.69 -24.48
C ALA A 104 0.60 5.55 -25.53
N ALA A 105 0.63 4.29 -25.07
CA ALA A 105 0.59 3.14 -25.97
C ALA A 105 -0.74 3.06 -26.73
N TRP A 106 -1.86 3.35 -26.07
CA TRP A 106 -3.17 3.40 -26.71
C TRP A 106 -3.25 4.53 -27.74
N GLU A 107 -2.77 5.74 -27.44
CA GLU A 107 -2.75 6.90 -28.34
C GLU A 107 -1.91 6.66 -29.59
N SER A 108 -0.77 5.94 -29.44
CA SER A 108 0.14 5.61 -30.55
C SER A 108 -0.31 4.40 -31.39
N SER A 109 -1.33 3.66 -30.96
CA SER A 109 -1.83 2.49 -31.69
C SER A 109 -2.69 2.90 -32.90
N ASP A 110 -2.71 2.06 -33.95
CA ASP A 110 -3.55 2.27 -35.13
C ASP A 110 -5.04 2.34 -34.75
N THR A 111 -5.73 3.35 -35.24
CA THR A 111 -7.16 3.61 -34.97
C THR A 111 -8.07 2.43 -35.28
N LYS A 112 -7.75 1.64 -36.33
CA LYS A 112 -8.53 0.44 -36.71
C LYS A 112 -8.45 -0.70 -35.69
N ASN A 113 -7.35 -0.79 -34.96
CA ASN A 113 -7.07 -1.84 -33.99
C ASN A 113 -7.13 -1.34 -32.54
N ARG A 114 -7.43 -0.06 -32.35
CA ARG A 114 -7.45 0.58 -31.05
C ARG A 114 -8.61 0.07 -30.20
N GLY A 115 -8.31 -0.57 -29.08
CA GLY A 115 -9.29 -1.00 -28.09
C GLY A 115 -9.87 0.17 -27.27
N LEU A 116 -10.57 -0.15 -26.18
CA LEU A 116 -11.10 0.85 -25.26
C LEU A 116 -9.99 1.68 -24.62
N THR A 117 -10.26 2.96 -24.42
CA THR A 117 -9.35 3.86 -23.68
C THR A 117 -9.03 3.27 -22.30
N PRO A 118 -7.76 3.30 -21.86
CA PRO A 118 -7.40 2.86 -20.52
C PRO A 118 -8.21 3.58 -19.44
N GLY A 119 -8.76 2.81 -18.50
CA GLY A 119 -9.54 3.37 -17.39
C GLY A 119 -8.66 4.16 -16.42
N LEU A 120 -9.21 5.18 -15.80
CA LEU A 120 -8.51 5.98 -14.79
C LEU A 120 -7.98 5.11 -13.65
N PRO A 121 -6.80 5.42 -13.11
CA PRO A 121 -6.20 4.64 -12.03
C PRO A 121 -7.03 4.75 -10.76
N LYS A 122 -7.16 3.62 -10.05
CA LYS A 122 -7.89 3.51 -8.78
C LYS A 122 -7.09 2.65 -7.82
N ALA A 123 -7.31 2.82 -6.51
CA ALA A 123 -6.68 1.98 -5.49
C ALA A 123 -6.98 0.49 -5.71
N GLY A 124 -8.24 0.17 -6.04
CA GLY A 124 -8.64 -1.19 -6.42
C GLY A 124 -8.15 -2.26 -5.43
N PHE A 125 -7.29 -3.17 -5.89
CA PHE A 125 -6.69 -4.25 -5.08
C PHE A 125 -5.41 -3.84 -4.35
N SER A 126 -5.24 -2.57 -3.99
CA SER A 126 -4.14 -2.13 -3.13
C SER A 126 -4.38 -2.57 -1.69
N PHE A 127 -3.33 -3.06 -1.05
CA PHE A 127 -3.39 -3.58 0.31
C PHE A 127 -2.24 -3.01 1.15
N PRO A 128 -2.48 -2.71 2.45
CA PRO A 128 -1.46 -2.14 3.32
C PRO A 128 -0.32 -3.13 3.56
N CYS A 129 0.91 -2.64 3.37
CA CYS A 129 2.12 -3.36 3.75
C CYS A 129 2.35 -3.20 5.24
N MET A 130 2.37 -4.31 5.98
CA MET A 130 2.56 -4.35 7.43
C MET A 130 4.04 -4.44 7.76
N TYR A 131 4.70 -3.30 7.87
CA TYR A 131 6.14 -3.23 8.16
C TYR A 131 6.47 -3.91 9.49
N ARG A 132 7.46 -4.83 9.47
CA ARG A 132 7.89 -5.57 10.65
C ARG A 132 8.36 -4.63 11.75
N LYS A 133 8.10 -4.98 13.01
CA LYS A 133 8.39 -4.23 14.23
C LYS A 133 7.65 -2.89 14.39
N VAL A 134 7.01 -2.40 13.32
CA VAL A 134 6.28 -1.12 13.34
C VAL A 134 4.78 -1.33 13.19
N MET A 135 4.37 -2.31 12.38
CA MET A 135 2.97 -2.61 12.07
C MET A 135 2.62 -4.10 12.15
N TYR A 136 3.62 -4.95 12.19
CA TYR A 136 3.51 -6.39 12.38
C TYR A 136 4.63 -6.87 13.27
N GLU A 137 4.29 -7.61 14.31
CA GLU A 137 5.23 -8.27 15.21
C GLU A 137 4.74 -9.68 15.52
N GLN A 138 5.61 -10.67 15.35
CA GLN A 138 5.34 -12.04 15.76
C GLN A 138 5.63 -12.16 17.26
N THR A 139 4.61 -12.51 18.04
CA THR A 139 4.66 -12.58 19.52
C THR A 139 4.81 -14.00 20.05
N GLY A 140 4.67 -14.99 19.17
CA GLY A 140 4.86 -16.41 19.48
C GLY A 140 4.76 -17.23 18.20
N ASP A 141 4.88 -18.56 18.32
CA ASP A 141 4.91 -19.44 17.14
C ASP A 141 3.70 -19.26 16.22
N TYR A 142 2.51 -19.12 16.81
CA TYR A 142 1.23 -19.02 16.07
C TYR A 142 0.46 -17.73 16.39
N THR A 143 1.13 -16.75 16.99
CA THR A 143 0.52 -15.48 17.38
C THR A 143 1.32 -14.30 16.85
N ALA A 144 0.62 -13.22 16.55
CA ALA A 144 1.21 -11.97 16.13
C ALA A 144 0.38 -10.79 16.60
N GLN A 145 0.96 -9.61 16.55
CA GLN A 145 0.26 -8.34 16.65
C GLN A 145 0.32 -7.61 15.32
N ILE A 146 -0.82 -7.02 14.93
CA ILE A 146 -0.95 -6.24 13.71
C ILE A 146 -1.50 -4.87 14.08
N LYS A 147 -0.85 -3.81 13.58
CA LYS A 147 -1.33 -2.44 13.79
C LYS A 147 -2.45 -2.14 12.83
N VAL A 148 -3.62 -1.85 13.34
CA VAL A 148 -4.87 -1.64 12.60
C VAL A 148 -5.55 -0.35 13.01
N TRP A 149 -6.48 0.13 12.18
CA TRP A 149 -7.31 1.28 12.48
C TRP A 149 -8.48 0.86 13.38
N ILE A 150 -8.48 1.33 14.62
CA ILE A 150 -9.49 1.01 15.64
C ILE A 150 -9.76 2.24 16.51
N HIS A 151 -11.02 2.52 16.85
CA HIS A 151 -11.42 3.64 17.71
C HIS A 151 -10.78 5.00 17.31
N ASN A 152 -10.78 5.32 16.02
CA ASN A 152 -10.19 6.53 15.46
C ASN A 152 -8.69 6.72 15.73
N THR A 153 -7.97 5.62 15.93
CA THR A 153 -6.52 5.62 16.09
C THR A 153 -5.89 4.35 15.49
N TRP A 154 -4.56 4.30 15.45
CA TRP A 154 -3.82 3.11 15.04
C TRP A 154 -3.31 2.40 16.29
N ASP A 155 -3.79 1.18 16.51
CA ASP A 155 -3.42 0.38 17.68
C ASP A 155 -3.13 -1.06 17.31
N TRP A 156 -2.50 -1.78 18.24
CA TRP A 156 -2.11 -3.16 18.06
C TRP A 156 -3.27 -4.11 18.37
N LEU A 157 -3.56 -5.00 17.43
CA LEU A 157 -4.53 -6.07 17.57
C LEU A 157 -3.80 -7.42 17.60
N ALA A 158 -3.96 -8.16 18.70
CA ALA A 158 -3.45 -9.52 18.80
C ALA A 158 -4.25 -10.47 17.88
N VAL A 159 -3.55 -11.29 17.11
CA VAL A 159 -4.13 -12.23 16.17
C VAL A 159 -3.51 -13.61 16.31
N SER A 160 -4.34 -14.65 16.10
CA SER A 160 -3.84 -16.03 15.99
C SER A 160 -3.73 -16.40 14.51
N ILE A 161 -2.61 -17.01 14.15
CA ILE A 161 -2.30 -17.45 12.79
C ILE A 161 -2.58 -18.96 12.68
N ARG A 162 -3.07 -19.41 11.54
CA ARG A 162 -3.31 -20.82 11.29
C ARG A 162 -2.00 -21.62 11.34
N LYS A 163 -1.96 -22.64 12.22
CA LYS A 163 -0.78 -23.47 12.48
C LYS A 163 -0.18 -24.04 11.19
N SER A 164 -0.99 -24.68 10.34
CA SER A 164 -0.51 -25.29 9.10
C SER A 164 0.17 -24.30 8.14
N ASP A 165 -0.17 -23.02 8.17
CA ASP A 165 0.46 -22.00 7.32
C ASP A 165 1.82 -21.58 7.88
N VAL A 166 1.95 -21.55 9.20
CA VAL A 166 3.21 -21.26 9.88
C VAL A 166 4.19 -22.41 9.69
N ASP A 167 3.72 -23.66 9.95
CA ASP A 167 4.53 -24.87 9.80
C ASP A 167 5.01 -25.03 8.34
N TYR A 168 4.14 -24.75 7.37
CA TYR A 168 4.53 -24.74 5.96
C TYR A 168 5.65 -23.71 5.69
N ALA A 169 5.49 -22.48 6.19
CA ALA A 169 6.50 -21.44 6.00
C ALA A 169 7.83 -21.80 6.66
N LEU A 170 7.81 -22.35 7.88
CA LEU A 170 9.00 -22.79 8.57
C LEU A 170 9.72 -23.92 7.81
N HIS A 171 8.97 -24.89 7.29
CA HIS A 171 9.55 -26.01 6.55
C HIS A 171 10.13 -25.61 5.19
N HIS A 172 9.42 -24.78 4.42
CA HIS A 172 9.79 -24.45 3.04
C HIS A 172 10.59 -23.15 2.88
N CYS A 173 10.70 -22.30 3.93
CA CYS A 173 11.26 -20.97 3.83
C CYS A 173 12.44 -20.70 4.79
N GLN A 174 13.04 -21.73 5.37
CA GLN A 174 14.08 -21.63 6.41
C GLN A 174 15.28 -20.73 6.01
N TYR A 175 15.64 -20.72 4.75
CA TYR A 175 16.81 -20.00 4.22
C TYR A 175 16.45 -18.73 3.45
N ARG A 176 15.21 -18.24 3.57
CA ARG A 176 14.71 -17.10 2.79
C ARG A 176 14.53 -15.88 3.67
N LYS A 177 14.90 -14.73 3.12
CA LYS A 177 14.59 -13.45 3.77
C LYS A 177 13.11 -13.15 3.61
N GLU A 178 12.39 -13.04 4.72
CA GLU A 178 10.99 -12.64 4.70
C GLU A 178 10.85 -11.13 4.48
N CYS A 179 10.02 -10.75 3.52
CA CYS A 179 9.56 -9.37 3.35
C CYS A 179 8.48 -9.01 4.37
N ALA A 180 8.14 -7.73 4.46
CA ALA A 180 7.00 -7.28 5.24
C ALA A 180 5.70 -7.91 4.69
N PRO A 181 4.82 -8.46 5.56
CA PRO A 181 3.57 -9.04 5.12
C PRO A 181 2.59 -7.98 4.62
N VAL A 182 1.66 -8.39 3.79
CA VAL A 182 0.57 -7.54 3.27
C VAL A 182 -0.75 -8.06 3.85
N LEU A 183 -1.53 -7.16 4.46
CA LEU A 183 -2.86 -7.51 4.97
C LEU A 183 -3.86 -7.50 3.82
N MET A 184 -4.42 -8.66 3.50
CA MET A 184 -5.40 -8.80 2.42
C MET A 184 -6.56 -9.72 2.80
N LYS A 185 -7.74 -9.46 2.22
CA LYS A 185 -8.89 -10.35 2.24
C LYS A 185 -8.97 -11.10 0.90
N ARG A 186 -9.20 -12.39 0.95
CA ARG A 186 -9.49 -13.22 -0.23
C ARG A 186 -10.85 -13.88 -0.09
N GLY A 187 -11.68 -13.71 -1.12
CA GLY A 187 -13.02 -14.28 -1.18
C GLY A 187 -14.02 -13.62 -0.21
N LYS A 188 -15.11 -14.33 0.04
CA LYS A 188 -16.17 -13.89 0.97
C LYS A 188 -15.91 -14.29 2.44
N GLN A 189 -14.73 -14.84 2.71
CA GLN A 189 -14.34 -15.27 4.06
C GLN A 189 -13.28 -14.35 4.64
#